data_81ce3fe289234b155b0fdc7cd2567e46
#
_entry.id   81ce3fe289234b155b0fdc7cd2567e46
#
_cell.length_a   1.000
_cell.length_b   1.000
_cell.length_c   1.000
_cell.angle_alpha   90.00
_cell.angle_beta   90.00
_cell.angle_gamma   90.00
#
_symmetry.space_group_name_H-M   'P 1'
#
loop_
_entity.id
_entity.type
_entity.pdbx_description
1 polymer ?
#
loop_
_entity_poly.entity_id
_entity_poly.type
_entity_poly.pdbx_seq_one_letter_code
_entity_poly.pdbx_strand_id
1 'polypeptide(L)'
;MNSSERSEPKSGAEMSADAVIQLLQLFKQHGIEVVVDGGWGVDALLGEQTRFHTDLDIALEHKDVPKLRALLEARGYKDVFRDDTRDCNFVMGDEQGHEVDFHSYTFDAQGTQIFGVEYPLDSLTGTGAIQGYSVRCISTEWMVKFHSGYELDANDYHDVSALCERFGMALPAEYERFTQECADQQKSKRSGGLL
;
A
#
# COMPACT_ATOMS: atom_id res chain seq x y z
N MET A 1 22.88 -28.04 -24.35
CA MET A 1 21.82 -28.35 -23.38
C MET A 1 21.93 -27.28 -22.32
N ASN A 2 21.17 -26.21 -22.46
CA ASN A 2 21.12 -25.12 -21.49
C ASN A 2 19.73 -25.14 -20.88
N SER A 3 19.65 -25.68 -19.67
CA SER A 3 18.44 -25.64 -18.85
C SER A 3 18.32 -24.21 -18.31
N SER A 4 17.45 -23.40 -18.86
CA SER A 4 17.05 -22.15 -18.24
C SER A 4 16.17 -22.50 -17.03
N GLU A 5 16.74 -22.46 -15.85
CA GLU A 5 16.01 -22.45 -14.59
C GLU A 5 15.15 -21.18 -14.58
N ARG A 6 13.85 -21.36 -14.81
CA ARG A 6 12.87 -20.34 -14.44
C ARG A 6 12.85 -20.33 -12.92
N SER A 7 13.43 -19.30 -12.33
CA SER A 7 13.23 -19.01 -10.91
C SER A 7 11.73 -18.77 -10.70
N GLU A 8 11.09 -19.63 -9.91
CA GLU A 8 9.75 -19.36 -9.41
C GLU A 8 9.78 -18.03 -8.64
N PRO A 9 8.73 -17.19 -8.74
CA PRO A 9 8.64 -15.99 -7.94
C PRO A 9 8.72 -16.42 -6.46
N LYS A 10 9.72 -15.94 -5.74
CA LYS A 10 9.79 -16.09 -4.29
C LYS A 10 8.51 -15.45 -3.75
N SER A 11 7.68 -16.20 -3.02
CA SER A 11 6.62 -15.61 -2.23
C SER A 11 7.29 -14.57 -1.33
N GLY A 12 6.92 -13.30 -1.47
CA GLY A 12 7.50 -12.22 -0.68
C GLY A 12 7.42 -12.56 0.81
N ALA A 13 8.40 -12.12 1.59
CA ALA A 13 8.31 -12.21 3.04
C ALA A 13 7.16 -11.32 3.52
N GLU A 14 6.60 -11.64 4.68
CA GLU A 14 5.60 -10.79 5.30
C GLU A 14 6.24 -9.46 5.75
N MET A 15 5.72 -8.36 5.26
CA MET A 15 5.98 -7.04 5.83
C MET A 15 5.09 -6.90 7.07
N SER A 16 5.56 -7.37 8.22
CA SER A 16 4.77 -7.40 9.45
C SER A 16 4.51 -6.00 10.02
N ALA A 17 3.46 -5.86 10.84
CA ALA A 17 3.16 -4.60 11.53
C ALA A 17 4.35 -4.07 12.35
N ASP A 18 5.10 -4.96 13.01
CA ASP A 18 6.30 -4.57 13.77
C ASP A 18 7.40 -4.01 12.85
N ALA A 19 7.62 -4.62 11.68
CA ALA A 19 8.58 -4.13 10.69
C ALA A 19 8.16 -2.75 10.14
N VAL A 20 6.88 -2.59 9.82
CA VAL A 20 6.31 -1.29 9.40
C VAL A 20 6.53 -0.22 10.46
N ILE A 21 6.16 -0.50 11.72
CA ILE A 21 6.32 0.46 12.83
C ILE A 21 7.80 0.84 13.00
N GLN A 22 8.73 -0.12 12.90
CA GLN A 22 10.17 0.16 12.99
C GLN A 22 10.65 1.08 11.87
N LEU A 23 10.20 0.88 10.63
CA LEU A 23 10.52 1.76 9.50
C LEU A 23 9.94 3.16 9.70
N LEU A 24 8.67 3.28 10.09
CA LEU A 24 8.03 4.57 10.35
C LEU A 24 8.70 5.35 11.48
N GLN A 25 9.09 4.66 12.56
CA GLN A 25 9.86 5.26 13.65
C GLN A 25 11.23 5.73 13.19
N LEU A 26 11.92 4.95 12.36
CA LEU A 26 13.19 5.32 11.77
C LEU A 26 13.07 6.61 10.95
N PHE A 27 12.09 6.70 10.05
CA PHE A 27 11.86 7.89 9.23
C PHE A 27 11.59 9.11 10.11
N LYS A 28 10.71 8.97 11.10
CA LYS A 28 10.37 10.04 12.05
C LYS A 28 11.59 10.51 12.86
N GLN A 29 12.43 9.60 13.35
CA GLN A 29 13.67 9.93 14.10
C GLN A 29 14.65 10.76 13.25
N HIS A 30 14.61 10.59 11.93
CA HIS A 30 15.42 11.35 11.00
C HIS A 30 14.69 12.55 10.40
N GLY A 31 13.51 12.92 10.91
CA GLY A 31 12.75 14.08 10.44
C GLY A 31 12.24 13.92 9.01
N ILE A 32 11.95 12.69 8.58
CA ILE A 32 11.27 12.38 7.32
C ILE A 32 9.82 12.10 7.67
N GLU A 33 8.92 12.91 7.12
CA GLU A 33 7.49 12.68 7.26
C GLU A 33 6.98 11.85 6.10
N VAL A 34 6.27 10.77 6.42
CA VAL A 34 5.64 9.88 5.43
C VAL A 34 4.16 9.76 5.68
N VAL A 35 3.43 9.45 4.64
CA VAL A 35 1.99 9.13 4.65
C VAL A 35 1.85 7.69 4.18
N VAL A 36 1.29 6.82 5.00
CA VAL A 36 1.10 5.40 4.66
C VAL A 36 -0.02 5.28 3.64
N ASP A 37 0.25 4.52 2.57
CA ASP A 37 -0.66 4.26 1.47
C ASP A 37 -0.92 2.75 1.35
N GLY A 38 -1.59 2.31 0.28
CA GLY A 38 -1.83 0.91 -0.03
C GLY A 38 -2.48 0.12 1.10
N GLY A 39 -2.18 -1.18 1.17
CA GLY A 39 -2.81 -2.08 2.12
C GLY A 39 -2.55 -1.74 3.60
N TRP A 40 -1.35 -1.30 3.95
CA TRP A 40 -1.08 -0.83 5.32
C TRP A 40 -1.78 0.50 5.64
N GLY A 41 -2.05 1.33 4.64
CA GLY A 41 -2.88 2.53 4.78
C GLY A 41 -4.33 2.17 5.09
N VAL A 42 -4.88 1.15 4.42
CA VAL A 42 -6.21 0.60 4.70
C VAL A 42 -6.29 0.07 6.13
N ASP A 43 -5.37 -0.80 6.53
CA ASP A 43 -5.34 -1.38 7.87
C ASP A 43 -5.15 -0.31 8.96
N ALA A 44 -4.36 0.73 8.69
CA ALA A 44 -4.23 1.86 9.62
C ALA A 44 -5.56 2.61 9.82
N LEU A 45 -6.33 2.82 8.76
CA LEU A 45 -7.67 3.44 8.83
C LEU A 45 -8.67 2.57 9.58
N LEU A 46 -8.61 1.24 9.38
CA LEU A 46 -9.47 0.28 10.06
C LEU A 46 -9.08 0.07 11.54
N GLY A 47 -7.80 0.32 11.88
CA GLY A 47 -7.23 0.11 13.23
C GLY A 47 -6.87 -1.34 13.53
N GLU A 48 -6.91 -2.22 12.54
CA GLU A 48 -6.55 -3.64 12.64
C GLU A 48 -5.94 -4.15 11.33
N GLN A 49 -5.06 -5.15 11.41
CA GLN A 49 -4.54 -5.83 10.23
C GLN A 49 -5.57 -6.82 9.70
N THR A 50 -6.05 -6.61 8.49
CA THR A 50 -7.14 -7.39 7.90
C THR A 50 -6.65 -8.48 6.94
N ARG A 51 -5.42 -8.37 6.44
CA ARG A 51 -4.79 -9.35 5.57
C ARG A 51 -3.26 -9.37 5.69
N PHE A 52 -2.66 -10.30 5.00
CA PHE A 52 -1.21 -10.39 4.82
C PHE A 52 -0.73 -9.30 3.84
N HIS A 53 0.42 -8.68 4.15
CA HIS A 53 1.08 -7.70 3.30
C HIS A 53 2.51 -8.13 2.99
N THR A 54 2.97 -7.91 1.77
CA THR A 54 4.34 -8.19 1.31
C THR A 54 5.22 -6.95 1.25
N ASP A 55 4.61 -5.77 1.30
CA ASP A 55 5.22 -4.47 1.07
C ASP A 55 4.65 -3.40 1.99
N LEU A 56 5.28 -2.24 1.97
CA LEU A 56 4.80 -1.01 2.60
C LEU A 56 4.81 0.10 1.56
N ASP A 57 3.64 0.62 1.22
CA ASP A 57 3.50 1.79 0.35
C ASP A 57 3.54 3.07 1.17
N ILE A 58 4.35 4.04 0.76
CA ILE A 58 4.42 5.35 1.40
C ILE A 58 4.50 6.50 0.40
N ALA A 59 3.80 7.56 0.71
CA ALA A 59 3.92 8.85 0.04
C ALA A 59 4.79 9.81 0.88
N LEU A 60 5.65 10.60 0.23
CA LEU A 60 6.54 11.55 0.89
C LEU A 60 6.91 12.74 0.01
N GLU A 61 7.36 13.83 0.64
CA GLU A 61 7.94 14.97 -0.07
C GLU A 61 9.20 14.55 -0.83
N HIS A 62 9.30 14.87 -2.12
CA HIS A 62 10.42 14.45 -2.97
C HIS A 62 11.80 14.93 -2.46
N LYS A 63 11.84 16.07 -1.76
CA LYS A 63 13.10 16.59 -1.13
C LYS A 63 13.71 15.62 -0.12
N ASP A 64 12.90 14.74 0.49
CA ASP A 64 13.35 13.80 1.51
C ASP A 64 13.80 12.44 0.93
N VAL A 65 13.53 12.19 -0.37
CA VAL A 65 13.91 10.94 -1.06
C VAL A 65 15.40 10.60 -0.92
N PRO A 66 16.36 11.52 -1.15
CA PRO A 66 17.78 11.18 -1.02
C PRO A 66 18.16 10.73 0.39
N LYS A 67 17.58 11.37 1.40
CA LYS A 67 17.84 11.03 2.80
C LYS A 67 17.25 9.67 3.16
N LEU A 68 16.03 9.41 2.72
CA LEU A 68 15.33 8.14 2.95
C LEU A 68 16.08 6.99 2.27
N ARG A 69 16.49 7.14 1.01
CA ARG A 69 17.29 6.14 0.29
C ARG A 69 18.56 5.79 1.08
N ALA A 70 19.33 6.79 1.49
CA ALA A 70 20.56 6.56 2.26
C ALA A 70 20.32 5.81 3.58
N LEU A 71 19.19 6.06 4.26
CA LEU A 71 18.80 5.35 5.47
C LEU A 71 18.47 3.87 5.23
N LEU A 72 17.82 3.57 4.12
CA LEU A 72 17.45 2.20 3.75
C LEU A 72 18.64 1.43 3.18
N GLU A 73 19.46 2.06 2.33
CA GLU A 73 20.71 1.48 1.82
C GLU A 73 21.64 1.06 2.96
N ALA A 74 21.76 1.89 4.01
CA ALA A 74 22.52 1.54 5.22
C ALA A 74 21.97 0.33 5.97
N ARG A 75 20.75 -0.13 5.65
CA ARG A 75 20.07 -1.31 6.20
C ARG A 75 19.99 -2.47 5.21
N GLY A 76 20.70 -2.37 4.09
CA GLY A 76 20.78 -3.42 3.09
C GLY A 76 19.66 -3.41 2.04
N TYR A 77 18.78 -2.42 2.07
CA TYR A 77 17.80 -2.23 0.98
C TYR A 77 18.49 -1.81 -0.30
N LYS A 78 17.98 -2.29 -1.42
CA LYS A 78 18.48 -2.00 -2.77
C LYS A 78 17.31 -1.70 -3.69
N ASP A 79 17.56 -0.98 -4.79
CA ASP A 79 16.54 -0.75 -5.80
C ASP A 79 16.00 -2.06 -6.38
N VAL A 80 14.67 -2.16 -6.43
CA VAL A 80 13.92 -3.20 -7.10
C VAL A 80 13.25 -2.57 -8.31
N PHE A 81 13.78 -2.84 -9.50
CA PHE A 81 13.28 -2.23 -10.73
C PHE A 81 11.94 -2.84 -11.15
N ARG A 82 10.99 -1.97 -11.49
CA ARG A 82 9.68 -2.28 -12.07
C ARG A 82 9.55 -1.52 -13.39
N ASP A 83 8.59 -1.92 -14.23
CA ASP A 83 8.39 -1.31 -15.55
C ASP A 83 8.00 0.17 -15.46
N ASP A 84 7.38 0.57 -14.36
CA ASP A 84 6.96 1.95 -14.05
C ASP A 84 7.92 2.72 -13.13
N THR A 85 9.10 2.14 -12.81
CA THR A 85 10.12 2.80 -11.98
C THR A 85 10.56 4.13 -12.60
N ARG A 86 10.49 5.20 -11.80
CA ARG A 86 10.90 6.56 -12.16
C ARG A 86 11.31 7.34 -10.90
N ASP A 87 11.81 8.54 -11.04
CA ASP A 87 12.33 9.34 -9.93
C ASP A 87 11.34 9.56 -8.78
N CYS A 88 10.05 9.60 -9.09
CA CYS A 88 9.00 9.80 -8.10
C CYS A 88 8.22 8.53 -7.71
N ASN A 89 8.49 7.41 -8.36
CA ASN A 89 7.83 6.11 -8.13
C ASN A 89 8.87 5.00 -8.23
N PHE A 90 9.25 4.39 -7.12
CA PHE A 90 10.31 3.38 -7.07
C PHE A 90 10.17 2.47 -5.84
N VAL A 91 10.70 1.26 -5.96
CA VAL A 91 10.68 0.24 -4.91
C VAL A 91 12.10 0.01 -4.40
N MET A 92 12.25 -0.16 -3.09
CA MET A 92 13.47 -0.69 -2.49
C MET A 92 13.16 -1.95 -1.68
N GLY A 93 14.01 -2.98 -1.80
CA GLY A 93 13.82 -4.25 -1.11
C GLY A 93 15.08 -4.72 -0.39
N ASP A 94 14.90 -5.50 0.68
CA ASP A 94 15.97 -6.14 1.43
C ASP A 94 16.21 -7.59 0.96
N GLU A 95 17.24 -8.24 1.52
CA GLU A 95 17.59 -9.64 1.20
C GLU A 95 16.57 -10.65 1.75
N GLN A 96 15.70 -10.24 2.66
CA GLN A 96 14.62 -11.06 3.22
C GLN A 96 13.36 -11.03 2.37
N GLY A 97 13.27 -10.08 1.44
CA GLY A 97 12.15 -9.90 0.53
C GLY A 97 11.09 -8.93 1.04
N HIS A 98 11.41 -8.11 2.05
CA HIS A 98 10.56 -6.97 2.41
C HIS A 98 10.76 -5.86 1.39
N GLU A 99 9.67 -5.31 0.90
CA GLU A 99 9.70 -4.22 -0.07
C GLU A 99 9.03 -2.96 0.51
N VAL A 100 9.56 -1.81 0.12
CA VAL A 100 8.93 -0.51 0.39
C VAL A 100 8.76 0.19 -0.94
N ASP A 101 7.52 0.55 -1.26
CA ASP A 101 7.16 1.29 -2.46
C ASP A 101 7.01 2.78 -2.13
N PHE A 102 7.65 3.61 -2.94
CA PHE A 102 7.79 5.04 -2.69
C PHE A 102 7.10 5.86 -3.77
N HIS A 103 6.14 6.66 -3.34
CA HIS A 103 5.46 7.65 -4.15
C HIS A 103 5.84 9.05 -3.66
N SER A 104 6.66 9.77 -4.40
CA SER A 104 7.07 11.10 -3.97
C SER A 104 6.40 12.22 -4.74
N TYR A 105 6.17 13.33 -4.06
CA TYR A 105 5.49 14.50 -4.58
C TYR A 105 6.18 15.80 -4.15
N THR A 106 5.86 16.89 -4.82
CA THR A 106 6.26 18.25 -4.41
C THR A 106 5.11 19.22 -4.64
N PHE A 107 4.80 20.02 -3.64
CA PHE A 107 3.89 21.15 -3.72
C PHE A 107 4.65 22.47 -3.71
N ASP A 108 4.12 23.47 -4.40
CA ASP A 108 4.57 24.84 -4.27
C ASP A 108 4.02 25.51 -2.99
N ALA A 109 4.43 26.77 -2.76
CA ALA A 109 3.99 27.53 -1.58
C ALA A 109 2.48 27.84 -1.57
N GLN A 110 1.78 27.65 -2.69
CA GLN A 110 0.34 27.84 -2.85
C GLN A 110 -0.44 26.53 -2.66
N GLY A 111 0.26 25.39 -2.46
CA GLY A 111 -0.33 24.07 -2.32
C GLY A 111 -0.69 23.42 -3.67
N THR A 112 -0.14 23.94 -4.78
CA THR A 112 -0.28 23.31 -6.09
C THR A 112 0.80 22.25 -6.26
N GLN A 113 0.41 21.05 -6.66
CA GLN A 113 1.40 20.01 -6.95
C GLN A 113 2.15 20.34 -8.24
N ILE A 114 3.49 20.36 -8.17
CA ILE A 114 4.38 20.71 -9.27
C ILE A 114 5.26 19.57 -9.74
N PHE A 115 5.31 18.45 -8.99
CA PHE A 115 6.10 17.27 -9.36
C PHE A 115 5.57 16.01 -8.64
N GLY A 116 5.76 14.86 -9.27
CA GLY A 116 5.65 13.54 -8.64
C GLY A 116 4.36 12.79 -8.94
N VAL A 117 4.09 11.78 -8.12
CA VAL A 117 2.83 11.02 -8.15
C VAL A 117 1.69 11.94 -7.72
N GLU A 118 0.58 11.89 -8.44
CA GLU A 118 -0.54 12.79 -8.23
C GLU A 118 -1.26 12.50 -6.91
N TYR A 119 -1.11 13.43 -5.96
CA TYR A 119 -1.80 13.41 -4.68
C TYR A 119 -2.54 14.74 -4.47
N PRO A 120 -3.86 14.79 -4.54
CA PRO A 120 -4.61 15.94 -4.05
C PRO A 120 -4.25 16.22 -2.59
N LEU A 121 -4.08 17.49 -2.22
CA LEU A 121 -3.56 17.87 -0.90
C LEU A 121 -4.39 17.29 0.26
N ASP A 122 -5.70 17.17 0.09
CA ASP A 122 -6.63 16.58 1.05
C ASP A 122 -6.52 15.05 1.14
N SER A 123 -5.92 14.38 0.15
CA SER A 123 -5.66 12.95 0.25
C SER A 123 -4.64 12.61 1.33
N LEU A 124 -3.70 13.51 1.60
CA LEU A 124 -2.59 13.32 2.54
C LEU A 124 -2.95 13.64 4.01
N THR A 125 -4.23 13.79 4.32
CA THR A 125 -4.71 14.28 5.63
C THR A 125 -5.24 13.19 6.56
N GLY A 126 -5.29 11.95 6.12
CA GLY A 126 -5.78 10.82 6.90
C GLY A 126 -4.87 10.50 8.10
N THR A 127 -5.48 9.91 9.10
CA THR A 127 -4.80 9.41 10.31
C THR A 127 -5.38 8.07 10.70
N GLY A 128 -4.53 7.17 11.16
CA GLY A 128 -4.91 5.84 11.59
C GLY A 128 -3.96 5.26 12.62
N ALA A 129 -4.04 3.97 12.85
CA ALA A 129 -3.15 3.30 13.80
C ALA A 129 -2.79 1.88 13.32
N ILE A 130 -1.52 1.52 13.44
CA ILE A 130 -1.02 0.16 13.21
C ILE A 130 -0.60 -0.40 14.58
N GLN A 131 -1.28 -1.44 15.07
CA GLN A 131 -1.09 -1.98 16.44
C GLN A 131 -1.08 -0.88 17.53
N GLY A 132 -1.94 0.12 17.39
CA GLY A 132 -2.02 1.26 18.32
C GLY A 132 -0.95 2.33 18.11
N TYR A 133 0.02 2.14 17.21
CA TYR A 133 0.96 3.19 16.80
C TYR A 133 0.27 4.15 15.82
N SER A 134 0.13 5.43 16.23
CA SER A 134 -0.54 6.44 15.38
C SER A 134 0.31 6.78 14.16
N VAL A 135 -0.31 6.77 13.00
CA VAL A 135 0.33 7.07 11.71
C VAL A 135 -0.48 8.09 10.91
N ARG A 136 0.18 8.83 10.03
CA ARG A 136 -0.49 9.55 8.93
C ARG A 136 -0.71 8.56 7.80
N CYS A 137 -1.87 8.59 7.19
CA CYS A 137 -2.18 7.76 6.02
C CYS A 137 -3.01 8.54 4.99
N ILE A 138 -3.22 7.95 3.84
CA ILE A 138 -4.16 8.50 2.85
C ILE A 138 -5.55 8.57 3.50
N SER A 139 -6.29 9.66 3.26
CA SER A 139 -7.65 9.81 3.80
C SER A 139 -8.61 8.79 3.19
N THR A 140 -9.62 8.36 3.96
CA THR A 140 -10.49 7.22 3.61
C THR A 140 -11.13 7.35 2.22
N GLU A 141 -11.66 8.52 1.88
CA GLU A 141 -12.32 8.73 0.58
C GLU A 141 -11.33 8.66 -0.58
N TRP A 142 -10.10 9.13 -0.38
CA TRP A 142 -9.04 9.05 -1.38
C TRP A 142 -8.44 7.65 -1.45
N MET A 143 -8.33 6.93 -0.33
CA MET A 143 -7.90 5.53 -0.33
C MET A 143 -8.82 4.68 -1.22
N VAL A 144 -10.14 4.83 -1.08
CA VAL A 144 -11.11 4.14 -1.95
C VAL A 144 -10.94 4.57 -3.42
N LYS A 145 -10.71 5.85 -3.70
CA LYS A 145 -10.52 6.34 -5.08
C LYS A 145 -9.21 5.85 -5.70
N PHE A 146 -8.14 5.77 -4.94
CA PHE A 146 -6.84 5.31 -5.44
C PHE A 146 -6.83 3.81 -5.76
N HIS A 147 -7.73 3.03 -5.14
CA HIS A 147 -7.99 1.64 -5.51
C HIS A 147 -8.98 1.56 -6.68
N SER A 148 -8.75 2.32 -7.75
CA SER A 148 -9.60 2.35 -8.94
C SER A 148 -8.81 2.72 -10.20
N GLY A 149 -9.37 2.42 -11.38
CA GLY A 149 -8.78 2.81 -12.66
C GLY A 149 -7.65 1.92 -13.18
N TYR A 150 -7.42 0.75 -12.59
CA TYR A 150 -6.51 -0.30 -13.03
C TYR A 150 -7.18 -1.68 -12.99
N GLU A 151 -6.46 -2.75 -13.28
CA GLU A 151 -6.99 -4.11 -13.19
C GLU A 151 -7.09 -4.54 -11.72
N LEU A 152 -8.30 -4.49 -11.18
CA LEU A 152 -8.60 -4.79 -9.78
C LEU A 152 -8.48 -6.29 -9.47
N ASP A 153 -7.98 -6.61 -8.29
CA ASP A 153 -7.86 -7.98 -7.79
C ASP A 153 -8.70 -8.24 -6.52
N ALA A 154 -8.52 -9.41 -5.91
CA ALA A 154 -9.26 -9.80 -4.71
C ALA A 154 -8.82 -9.01 -3.46
N ASN A 155 -7.57 -8.53 -3.40
CA ASN A 155 -7.09 -7.71 -2.30
C ASN A 155 -7.71 -6.32 -2.37
N ASP A 156 -7.79 -5.72 -3.57
CA ASP A 156 -8.47 -4.44 -3.78
C ASP A 156 -9.93 -4.51 -3.32
N TYR A 157 -10.63 -5.60 -3.71
CA TYR A 157 -12.02 -5.80 -3.27
C TYR A 157 -12.13 -5.95 -1.76
N HIS A 158 -11.23 -6.70 -1.13
CA HIS A 158 -11.17 -6.86 0.32
C HIS A 158 -11.00 -5.49 1.01
N ASP A 159 -9.98 -4.75 0.61
CA ASP A 159 -9.59 -3.48 1.20
C ASP A 159 -10.68 -2.41 1.04
N VAL A 160 -11.20 -2.24 -0.17
CA VAL A 160 -12.23 -1.24 -0.45
C VAL A 160 -13.57 -1.58 0.18
N SER A 161 -13.98 -2.87 0.17
CA SER A 161 -15.22 -3.27 0.83
C SER A 161 -15.16 -3.09 2.35
N ALA A 162 -14.02 -3.40 2.99
CA ALA A 162 -13.82 -3.18 4.41
C ALA A 162 -13.89 -1.69 4.79
N LEU A 163 -13.25 -0.82 3.99
CA LEU A 163 -13.35 0.63 4.19
C LEU A 163 -14.79 1.14 4.00
N CYS A 164 -15.46 0.71 2.93
CA CYS A 164 -16.84 1.12 2.66
C CYS A 164 -17.79 0.69 3.78
N GLU A 165 -17.66 -0.54 4.29
CA GLU A 165 -18.45 -1.04 5.40
C GLU A 165 -18.17 -0.25 6.68
N ARG A 166 -16.91 -0.05 7.03
CA ARG A 166 -16.49 0.63 8.25
C ARG A 166 -16.90 2.09 8.33
N PHE A 167 -16.86 2.79 7.19
CA PHE A 167 -17.11 4.23 7.13
C PHE A 167 -18.45 4.61 6.50
N GLY A 168 -19.30 3.62 6.17
CA GLY A 168 -20.64 3.86 5.62
C GLY A 168 -20.64 4.46 4.22
N MET A 169 -19.63 4.12 3.41
CA MET A 169 -19.52 4.57 2.02
C MET A 169 -20.14 3.54 1.06
N ALA A 170 -20.59 4.00 -0.10
CA ALA A 170 -21.04 3.12 -1.16
C ALA A 170 -19.84 2.43 -1.83
N LEU A 171 -19.94 1.11 -2.05
CA LEU A 171 -18.94 0.37 -2.83
C LEU A 171 -18.94 0.89 -4.27
N PRO A 172 -17.78 1.24 -4.87
CA PRO A 172 -17.72 1.69 -6.26
C PRO A 172 -18.22 0.62 -7.22
N ALA A 173 -18.91 1.05 -8.30
CA ALA A 173 -19.58 0.13 -9.25
C ALA A 173 -18.63 -0.85 -9.94
N GLU A 174 -17.35 -0.50 -10.11
CA GLU A 174 -16.33 -1.36 -10.69
C GLU A 174 -16.04 -2.63 -9.85
N TYR A 175 -16.45 -2.65 -8.58
CA TYR A 175 -16.34 -3.80 -7.68
C TYR A 175 -17.56 -4.73 -7.70
N GLU A 176 -18.63 -4.42 -8.44
CA GLU A 176 -19.86 -5.24 -8.49
C GLU A 176 -19.59 -6.67 -8.96
N ARG A 177 -18.62 -6.88 -9.86
CA ARG A 177 -18.22 -8.22 -10.34
C ARG A 177 -17.78 -9.13 -9.20
N PHE A 178 -16.99 -8.62 -8.26
CA PHE A 178 -16.50 -9.41 -7.10
C PHE A 178 -17.62 -9.78 -6.15
N THR A 179 -18.62 -8.89 -5.98
CA THR A 179 -19.80 -9.16 -5.15
C THR A 179 -20.62 -10.32 -5.71
N GLN A 180 -20.75 -10.41 -7.04
CA GLN A 180 -21.45 -11.51 -7.70
C GLN A 180 -20.69 -12.84 -7.57
N GLU A 181 -19.37 -12.83 -7.80
CA GLU A 181 -18.52 -14.01 -7.65
C GLU A 181 -18.56 -14.58 -6.22
N CYS A 182 -18.48 -13.72 -5.20
CA CYS A 182 -18.61 -14.10 -3.81
C CYS A 182 -19.99 -14.73 -3.50
N ALA A 183 -21.07 -14.14 -4.04
CA ALA A 183 -22.42 -14.67 -3.86
C ALA A 183 -22.60 -16.05 -4.51
N ASP A 184 -22.02 -16.27 -5.69
CA ASP A 184 -22.11 -17.55 -6.41
C ASP A 184 -21.26 -18.64 -5.75
N GLN A 185 -20.09 -18.31 -5.21
CA GLN A 185 -19.27 -19.22 -4.42
C GLN A 185 -19.99 -19.67 -3.12
N GLN A 186 -20.69 -18.76 -2.44
CA GLN A 186 -21.48 -19.08 -1.26
C GLN A 186 -22.67 -19.99 -1.58
N LYS A 187 -23.34 -19.79 -2.71
CA LYS A 187 -24.43 -20.68 -3.18
C LYS A 187 -23.91 -22.09 -3.51
N SER A 188 -22.75 -22.18 -4.18
CA SER A 188 -22.11 -23.45 -4.53
C SER A 188 -21.72 -24.25 -3.27
N LYS A 189 -21.15 -23.61 -2.25
CA LYS A 189 -20.80 -24.27 -0.97
C LYS A 189 -22.03 -24.77 -0.20
N ARG A 190 -23.17 -24.08 -0.29
CA ARG A 190 -24.42 -24.49 0.36
C ARG A 190 -25.12 -25.64 -0.37
N SER A 191 -24.97 -25.75 -1.68
CA SER A 191 -25.56 -26.84 -2.48
C SER A 191 -24.70 -28.12 -2.50
N GLY A 192 -23.40 -28.06 -2.23
CA GLY A 192 -22.49 -29.21 -2.16
C GLY A 192 -22.42 -29.90 -0.79
N GLY A 193 -23.10 -29.40 0.23
CA GLY A 193 -23.13 -29.95 1.60
C GLY A 193 -24.28 -30.91 1.92
N LEU A 194 -24.99 -31.40 0.93
CA LEU A 194 -26.12 -32.38 1.07
C LEU A 194 -25.81 -33.64 0.26
N LEU A 195 -24.88 -34.43 0.71
CA LEU A 195 -24.72 -35.84 0.36
C LEU A 195 -24.25 -36.61 1.59
#